data_39c6e563e697622d87d0eb889542ec45
#
_entry.id   39c6e563e697622d87d0eb889542ec45
#
_cell.length_a   1.000
_cell.length_b   1.000
_cell.length_c   1.000
_cell.angle_alpha   90.00
_cell.angle_beta   90.00
_cell.angle_gamma   90.00
#
_symmetry.space_group_name_H-M   'P 1'
#
loop_
_entity.id
_entity.type
_entity.pdbx_description
1 polymer ?
#
loop_
_entity_poly.entity_id
_entity_poly.type
_entity_poly.pdbx_seq_one_letter_code
_entity_poly.pdbx_strand_id
1 'polypeptide(L)'
;GSEQLISYDDVDFDDNNIGPTGFGMAFDFGATYRLNDEWTFSAALLDLGFIRWKNTVKATMNNSFEFDGFNEIPVKSDLGDNDPNSIDNQSDRIVDDLEQMSKFTKEGEGLKRTTALAATLNLGAEYTLPAYDRLKFGFLSSSRFQGRHSWTEARVSANVSPLTWFEASVNYALSNFGSTGGLMLNFHPRGFNFFVAADVPLCKYTKPSLSLPLNRFSANINLGNNFTFGPKYKTKHRCVE
;
A
#
# COMPACT_ATOMS: atom_id res chain seq x y z
N GLY A 1 4.15 30.03 -28.94
CA GLY A 1 5.10 29.27 -28.14
C GLY A 1 5.11 27.87 -28.68
N SER A 2 6.25 27.34 -29.09
CA SER A 2 6.38 25.94 -29.50
C SER A 2 6.13 25.07 -28.30
N GLU A 3 5.13 24.21 -28.34
CA GLU A 3 4.92 23.14 -27.35
C GLU A 3 6.14 22.22 -27.45
N GLN A 4 6.90 22.14 -26.37
CA GLN A 4 8.04 21.25 -26.30
C GLN A 4 7.56 19.89 -25.83
N LEU A 5 7.46 18.94 -26.75
CA LEU A 5 7.17 17.54 -26.46
C LEU A 5 8.40 16.92 -25.77
N ILE A 6 8.20 16.26 -24.66
CA ILE A 6 9.23 15.53 -23.92
C ILE A 6 8.95 14.05 -24.12
N SER A 7 9.91 13.33 -24.71
CA SER A 7 9.93 11.87 -24.72
C SER A 7 10.52 11.34 -23.41
N TYR A 8 10.28 10.08 -23.09
CA TYR A 8 10.88 9.41 -21.93
C TYR A 8 12.41 9.41 -22.00
N ASP A 9 12.97 9.41 -23.20
CA ASP A 9 14.41 9.44 -23.46
C ASP A 9 15.04 10.83 -23.25
N ASP A 10 14.23 11.89 -23.16
CA ASP A 10 14.70 13.26 -22.89
C ASP A 10 14.88 13.57 -21.40
N VAL A 11 14.63 12.60 -20.51
CA VAL A 11 14.84 12.75 -19.06
C VAL A 11 16.31 12.47 -18.73
N ASP A 12 17.11 13.52 -18.76
CA ASP A 12 18.52 13.47 -18.36
C ASP A 12 18.64 13.62 -16.83
N PHE A 13 19.29 12.65 -16.20
CA PHE A 13 19.61 12.70 -14.79
C PHE A 13 20.98 13.35 -14.61
N ASP A 14 21.01 14.62 -14.23
CA ASP A 14 22.24 15.34 -13.90
C ASP A 14 22.78 14.86 -12.55
N ASP A 15 23.71 13.92 -12.57
CA ASP A 15 24.37 13.37 -11.39
C ASP A 15 25.20 14.40 -10.58
N ASN A 16 25.48 15.57 -11.16
CA ASN A 16 26.28 16.61 -10.55
C ASN A 16 25.47 17.54 -9.63
N ASN A 17 24.15 17.43 -9.61
CA ASN A 17 23.26 18.34 -8.90
C ASN A 17 22.38 17.60 -7.85
N ILE A 18 22.97 16.66 -7.12
CA ILE A 18 22.30 15.94 -6.04
C ILE A 18 22.17 16.85 -4.82
N GLY A 19 21.06 17.56 -4.72
CA GLY A 19 20.74 18.44 -3.58
C GLY A 19 19.29 18.27 -3.12
N PRO A 20 18.93 18.76 -1.91
CA PRO A 20 17.55 18.71 -1.44
C PRO A 20 16.65 19.56 -2.33
N THR A 21 15.76 18.90 -3.04
CA THR A 21 14.82 19.52 -4.00
C THR A 21 13.55 20.05 -3.32
N GLY A 22 13.42 19.91 -2.00
CA GLY A 22 12.26 20.36 -1.27
C GLY A 22 12.47 20.39 0.25
N PHE A 23 11.48 20.93 0.93
CA PHE A 23 11.37 20.93 2.38
C PHE A 23 9.97 20.44 2.77
N GLY A 24 9.88 19.61 3.79
CA GLY A 24 8.62 19.13 4.34
C GLY A 24 8.68 19.00 5.85
N MET A 25 7.52 18.95 6.47
CA MET A 25 7.32 18.60 7.86
C MET A 25 6.08 17.75 8.04
N ALA A 26 6.13 16.88 9.03
CA ALA A 26 5.00 16.06 9.43
C ALA A 26 4.91 16.01 10.96
N PHE A 27 3.70 15.76 11.44
CA PHE A 27 3.40 15.57 12.85
C PHE A 27 2.68 14.26 13.06
N ASP A 28 3.10 13.52 14.08
CA ASP A 28 2.48 12.29 14.53
C ASP A 28 1.91 12.51 15.92
N PHE A 29 0.67 12.11 16.11
CA PHE A 29 -0.03 12.17 17.38
C PHE A 29 -0.56 10.79 17.73
N GLY A 30 -0.41 10.39 18.98
CA GLY A 30 -0.95 9.12 19.45
C GLY A 30 -1.38 9.21 20.89
N ALA A 31 -2.47 8.52 21.21
CA ALA A 31 -2.99 8.40 22.56
C ALA A 31 -3.53 6.99 22.79
N THR A 32 -3.34 6.49 24.01
CA THR A 32 -3.97 5.27 24.50
C THR A 32 -4.71 5.60 25.79
N TYR A 33 -5.96 5.18 25.85
CA TYR A 33 -6.82 5.38 27.00
C TYR A 33 -7.31 4.04 27.53
N ARG A 34 -6.99 3.74 28.78
CA ARG A 34 -7.47 2.57 29.48
C ARG A 34 -8.69 2.96 30.30
N LEU A 35 -9.87 2.52 29.87
CA LEU A 35 -11.13 2.83 30.53
C LEU A 35 -11.28 2.05 31.84
N ASN A 36 -10.97 0.77 31.80
CA ASN A 36 -10.99 -0.17 32.92
C ASN A 36 -10.00 -1.33 32.64
N ASP A 37 -10.05 -2.39 33.41
CA ASP A 37 -9.17 -3.55 33.20
C ASP A 37 -9.53 -4.37 31.96
N GLU A 38 -10.71 -4.19 31.42
CA GLU A 38 -11.23 -4.90 30.26
C GLU A 38 -11.01 -4.13 28.96
N TRP A 39 -11.22 -2.79 28.97
CA TRP A 39 -11.23 -1.98 27.75
C TRP A 39 -10.06 -1.03 27.67
N THR A 40 -9.38 -1.11 26.55
CA THR A 40 -8.33 -0.15 26.15
C THR A 40 -8.63 0.40 24.75
N PHE A 41 -8.59 1.72 24.62
CA PHE A 41 -8.77 2.42 23.36
C PHE A 41 -7.47 3.07 22.92
N SER A 42 -7.23 3.12 21.62
CA SER A 42 -6.07 3.80 21.03
C SER A 42 -6.48 4.62 19.83
N ALA A 43 -5.81 5.75 19.64
CA ALA A 43 -5.94 6.57 18.47
C ALA A 43 -4.56 7.08 18.07
N ALA A 44 -4.23 7.04 16.77
CA ALA A 44 -3.00 7.60 16.24
C ALA A 44 -3.29 8.28 14.90
N LEU A 45 -2.77 9.49 14.75
CA LEU A 45 -2.76 10.24 13.50
C LEU A 45 -1.30 10.42 13.10
N LEU A 46 -0.92 9.84 11.97
CA LEU A 46 0.46 9.78 11.48
C LEU A 46 0.58 10.57 10.18
N ASP A 47 1.78 11.11 9.94
CA ASP A 47 2.14 11.80 8.70
C ASP A 47 1.25 13.01 8.36
N LEU A 48 0.70 13.71 9.37
CA LEU A 48 -0.05 14.93 9.14
C LEU A 48 0.91 16.05 8.74
N GLY A 49 1.10 16.24 7.44
CA GLY A 49 2.12 17.15 6.97
C GLY A 49 2.07 17.47 5.49
N PHE A 50 3.14 18.11 5.03
CA PHE A 50 3.30 18.50 3.64
C PHE A 50 4.76 18.50 3.22
N ILE A 51 4.98 18.41 1.90
CA ILE A 51 6.28 18.65 1.26
C ILE A 51 6.11 19.79 0.26
N ARG A 52 7.00 20.77 0.34
CA ARG A 52 7.12 21.86 -0.62
C ARG A 52 8.32 21.62 -1.51
N TRP A 53 8.05 21.26 -2.74
CA TRP A 53 9.03 21.00 -3.76
C TRP A 53 9.49 22.31 -4.40
N LYS A 54 10.75 22.37 -4.80
CA LYS A 54 11.33 23.44 -5.61
C LYS A 54 11.76 22.86 -6.95
N ASN A 55 11.77 23.70 -7.97
CA ASN A 55 12.24 23.33 -9.31
C ASN A 55 11.52 22.11 -9.89
N THR A 56 10.20 22.06 -9.75
CA THR A 56 9.40 21.00 -10.36
C THR A 56 9.11 21.32 -11.81
N VAL A 57 9.13 20.28 -12.66
CA VAL A 57 8.64 20.35 -14.03
C VAL A 57 7.19 19.88 -14.02
N LYS A 58 6.31 20.66 -14.65
CA LYS A 58 4.93 20.25 -14.89
C LYS A 58 4.81 19.81 -16.34
N ALA A 59 4.42 18.57 -16.53
CA ALA A 59 4.10 18.00 -17.82
C ALA A 59 2.71 17.38 -17.77
N THR A 60 1.93 17.55 -18.83
CA THR A 60 0.60 16.97 -18.96
C THR A 60 0.53 16.14 -20.23
N MET A 61 -0.28 15.11 -20.17
CA MET A 61 -0.60 14.26 -21.31
C MET A 61 -2.11 14.39 -21.57
N ASN A 62 -2.47 15.02 -22.68
CA ASN A 62 -3.87 15.23 -23.09
C ASN A 62 -4.19 14.50 -24.39
N ASN A 63 -3.38 13.52 -24.76
CA ASN A 63 -3.55 12.76 -25.99
C ASN A 63 -4.56 11.64 -25.76
N SER A 64 -5.40 11.39 -26.75
CA SER A 64 -6.31 10.25 -26.82
C SER A 64 -5.98 9.41 -28.05
N PHE A 65 -6.04 8.12 -27.91
CA PHE A 65 -5.91 7.17 -29.01
C PHE A 65 -7.26 6.48 -29.20
N GLU A 66 -7.74 6.45 -30.42
CA GLU A 66 -8.95 5.71 -30.81
C GLU A 66 -8.52 4.64 -31.83
N PHE A 67 -8.76 3.40 -31.47
CA PHE A 67 -8.46 2.27 -32.33
C PHE A 67 -9.72 1.84 -33.07
N ASP A 68 -9.81 2.17 -34.37
CA ASP A 68 -10.94 1.84 -35.23
C ASP A 68 -10.88 0.42 -35.83
N GLY A 69 -9.88 -0.36 -35.44
CA GLY A 69 -9.62 -1.69 -35.99
C GLY A 69 -8.64 -1.63 -37.17
N PHE A 70 -8.32 -2.80 -37.69
CA PHE A 70 -7.55 -2.92 -38.91
C PHE A 70 -8.46 -2.70 -40.11
N ASN A 71 -8.10 -1.81 -41.00
CA ASN A 71 -8.75 -1.66 -42.29
C ASN A 71 -8.56 -2.93 -43.13
N GLU A 72 -9.34 -3.08 -44.22
CA GLU A 72 -9.34 -4.25 -45.08
C GLU A 72 -7.96 -4.87 -45.26
N ILE A 73 -7.72 -6.03 -44.64
CA ILE A 73 -6.47 -6.77 -44.78
C ILE A 73 -6.58 -7.56 -46.08
N PRO A 74 -5.83 -7.20 -47.13
CA PRO A 74 -5.88 -7.96 -48.39
C PRO A 74 -5.24 -9.33 -48.20
N VAL A 75 -5.96 -10.35 -48.59
CA VAL A 75 -5.55 -11.78 -48.46
C VAL A 75 -4.45 -12.16 -49.46
N LYS A 76 -4.01 -11.26 -50.30
CA LYS A 76 -2.93 -11.50 -51.28
C LYS A 76 -1.56 -11.21 -50.72
N SER A 77 -0.65 -12.17 -50.87
CA SER A 77 0.72 -12.15 -50.44
C SER A 77 1.67 -11.28 -51.31
N ASP A 78 1.16 -10.55 -52.29
CA ASP A 78 1.95 -9.74 -53.25
C ASP A 78 1.78 -8.22 -53.03
N LEU A 79 1.52 -7.81 -51.81
CA LEU A 79 1.51 -6.39 -51.49
C LEU A 79 2.96 -5.93 -51.30
N GLY A 80 3.39 -4.97 -52.12
CA GLY A 80 4.70 -4.35 -51.95
C GLY A 80 4.80 -3.67 -50.59
N ASP A 81 6.01 -3.53 -50.06
CA ASP A 81 6.33 -2.94 -48.76
C ASP A 81 5.73 -1.52 -48.55
N ASN A 82 5.21 -0.90 -49.62
CA ASN A 82 4.62 0.45 -49.59
C ASN A 82 3.09 0.47 -49.55
N ASP A 83 2.39 -0.68 -49.44
CA ASP A 83 0.93 -0.67 -49.38
C ASP A 83 0.47 -0.21 -47.96
N PRO A 84 -0.28 0.89 -47.88
CA PRO A 84 -0.77 1.40 -46.59
C PRO A 84 -1.69 0.41 -45.84
N ASN A 85 -2.22 -0.60 -46.51
CA ASN A 85 -3.10 -1.63 -45.95
C ASN A 85 -2.35 -2.91 -45.57
N SER A 86 -1.01 -2.95 -45.76
CA SER A 86 -0.22 -4.08 -45.26
C SER A 86 -0.28 -4.14 -43.73
N ILE A 87 -0.24 -5.36 -43.17
CA ILE A 87 -0.26 -5.57 -41.73
C ILE A 87 0.88 -4.82 -41.04
N ASP A 88 2.05 -4.82 -41.66
CA ASP A 88 3.25 -4.16 -41.11
C ASP A 88 3.05 -2.63 -41.05
N ASN A 89 2.59 -2.00 -42.13
CA ASN A 89 2.33 -0.57 -42.13
C ASN A 89 1.17 -0.13 -41.23
N GLN A 90 0.16 -0.97 -41.05
CA GLN A 90 -0.91 -0.72 -40.07
C GLN A 90 -0.44 -0.88 -38.66
N SER A 91 0.43 -1.86 -38.40
CA SER A 91 1.03 -2.08 -37.08
C SER A 91 1.97 -0.92 -36.71
N ASP A 92 2.80 -0.46 -37.66
CA ASP A 92 3.72 0.66 -37.45
C ASP A 92 2.94 1.95 -37.11
N ARG A 93 1.83 2.22 -37.82
CA ARG A 93 0.95 3.37 -37.47
C ARG A 93 0.41 3.28 -36.05
N ILE A 94 -0.03 2.10 -35.62
CA ILE A 94 -0.52 1.91 -34.24
C ILE A 94 0.60 2.16 -33.23
N VAL A 95 1.82 1.69 -33.52
CA VAL A 95 3.00 1.94 -32.67
C VAL A 95 3.34 3.42 -32.63
N ASP A 96 3.33 4.10 -33.77
CA ASP A 96 3.60 5.55 -33.88
C ASP A 96 2.54 6.36 -33.11
N ASP A 97 1.26 6.00 -33.22
CA ASP A 97 0.17 6.67 -32.54
C ASP A 97 0.25 6.44 -31.00
N LEU A 98 0.62 5.24 -30.57
CA LEU A 98 0.87 4.93 -29.16
C LEU A 98 2.09 5.69 -28.63
N GLU A 99 3.14 5.82 -29.44
CA GLU A 99 4.31 6.62 -29.09
C GLU A 99 3.94 8.10 -28.96
N GLN A 100 3.18 8.66 -29.90
CA GLN A 100 2.67 10.03 -29.82
C GLN A 100 1.76 10.22 -28.61
N MET A 101 0.91 9.24 -28.28
CA MET A 101 0.07 9.29 -27.09
C MET A 101 0.91 9.33 -25.81
N SER A 102 2.09 8.71 -25.80
CA SER A 102 2.97 8.66 -24.62
C SER A 102 3.81 9.94 -24.42
N LYS A 103 3.81 10.87 -25.39
CA LYS A 103 4.55 12.13 -25.28
C LYS A 103 3.87 13.11 -24.34
N PHE A 104 4.66 13.71 -23.46
CA PHE A 104 4.22 14.71 -22.51
C PHE A 104 4.47 16.11 -23.04
N THR A 105 3.51 17.00 -22.88
CA THR A 105 3.68 18.43 -23.15
C THR A 105 4.18 19.12 -21.88
N LYS A 106 5.35 19.74 -21.96
CA LYS A 106 5.94 20.50 -20.86
C LYS A 106 5.22 21.83 -20.70
N GLU A 107 4.52 22.01 -19.58
CA GLU A 107 3.80 23.25 -19.28
C GLU A 107 4.65 24.30 -18.54
N GLY A 108 5.70 23.89 -17.84
CA GLY A 108 6.57 24.82 -17.13
C GLY A 108 7.68 24.15 -16.33
N GLU A 109 8.74 24.91 -16.08
CA GLU A 109 9.91 24.55 -15.27
C GLU A 109 10.08 25.49 -14.08
N GLY A 110 10.88 25.07 -13.11
CA GLY A 110 11.21 25.89 -11.95
C GLY A 110 10.02 26.18 -11.04
N LEU A 111 8.93 25.43 -11.17
CA LEU A 111 7.72 25.64 -10.44
C LEU A 111 7.86 25.19 -8.98
N LYS A 112 7.10 25.82 -8.09
CA LYS A 112 6.96 25.39 -6.70
C LYS A 112 5.67 24.59 -6.57
N ARG A 113 5.77 23.38 -6.01
CA ARG A 113 4.60 22.54 -5.76
C ARG A 113 4.55 22.18 -4.28
N THR A 114 3.39 22.30 -3.67
CA THR A 114 3.14 21.78 -2.31
C THR A 114 2.27 20.53 -2.42
N THR A 115 2.73 19.44 -1.82
CA THR A 115 2.02 18.16 -1.78
C THR A 115 1.74 17.82 -0.32
N ALA A 116 0.50 17.53 0.03
CA ALA A 116 0.17 16.97 1.32
C ALA A 116 0.75 15.55 1.43
N LEU A 117 1.22 15.19 2.60
CA LEU A 117 1.59 13.81 2.90
C LEU A 117 0.35 12.93 3.02
N ALA A 118 0.54 11.63 2.88
CA ALA A 118 -0.53 10.66 3.03
C ALA A 118 -0.79 10.40 4.51
N ALA A 119 -1.57 11.26 5.15
CA ALA A 119 -1.91 11.11 6.55
C ALA A 119 -2.66 9.79 6.82
N THR A 120 -2.33 9.14 7.94
CA THR A 120 -2.97 7.89 8.33
C THR A 120 -3.61 8.03 9.72
N LEU A 121 -4.91 7.75 9.80
CA LEU A 121 -5.66 7.68 11.05
C LEU A 121 -5.86 6.22 11.44
N ASN A 122 -5.37 5.85 12.63
CA ASN A 122 -5.60 4.55 13.24
C ASN A 122 -6.45 4.71 14.47
N LEU A 123 -7.53 3.94 14.58
CA LEU A 123 -8.40 3.85 15.74
C LEU A 123 -8.46 2.40 16.19
N GLY A 124 -8.13 2.14 17.45
CA GLY A 124 -8.09 0.81 18.01
C GLY A 124 -8.94 0.67 19.26
N ALA A 125 -9.50 -0.52 19.47
CA ALA A 125 -10.13 -0.93 20.71
C ALA A 125 -9.71 -2.37 21.03
N GLU A 126 -9.35 -2.62 22.27
CA GLU A 126 -9.02 -3.94 22.79
C GLU A 126 -9.97 -4.25 23.96
N TYR A 127 -10.54 -5.45 23.96
CA TYR A 127 -11.34 -5.99 25.02
C TYR A 127 -10.71 -7.26 25.58
N THR A 128 -10.38 -7.26 26.85
CA THR A 128 -9.88 -8.43 27.59
C THR A 128 -11.05 -9.18 28.24
N LEU A 129 -11.17 -10.48 27.98
CA LEU A 129 -12.26 -11.28 28.50
C LEU A 129 -12.09 -11.52 30.03
N PRO A 130 -13.00 -11.03 30.89
CA PRO A 130 -12.83 -11.16 32.35
C PRO A 130 -12.78 -12.60 32.86
N ALA A 131 -13.49 -13.51 32.17
CA ALA A 131 -13.50 -14.93 32.52
C ALA A 131 -12.18 -15.65 32.20
N TYR A 132 -11.39 -15.09 31.28
CA TYR A 132 -10.11 -15.62 30.85
C TYR A 132 -9.26 -14.47 30.29
N ASP A 133 -8.50 -13.84 31.15
CA ASP A 133 -7.68 -12.64 30.89
C ASP A 133 -6.61 -12.80 29.76
N ARG A 134 -6.35 -14.08 29.42
CA ARG A 134 -5.43 -14.43 28.32
C ARG A 134 -6.09 -14.44 26.93
N LEU A 135 -7.40 -14.18 26.85
CA LEU A 135 -8.13 -14.01 25.60
C LEU A 135 -8.55 -12.55 25.43
N LYS A 136 -8.11 -11.96 24.33
CA LYS A 136 -8.38 -10.57 23.99
C LYS A 136 -8.98 -10.48 22.61
N PHE A 137 -9.95 -9.59 22.47
CA PHE A 137 -10.54 -9.22 21.18
C PHE A 137 -10.05 -7.83 20.80
N GLY A 138 -9.63 -7.69 19.56
CA GLY A 138 -9.14 -6.42 19.02
C GLY A 138 -10.03 -5.92 17.88
N PHE A 139 -10.17 -4.62 17.80
CA PHE A 139 -10.67 -3.90 16.65
C PHE A 139 -9.66 -2.84 16.26
N LEU A 140 -9.36 -2.74 14.97
CA LEU A 140 -8.50 -1.70 14.39
C LEU A 140 -9.14 -1.16 13.12
N SER A 141 -9.34 0.15 13.07
CA SER A 141 -9.65 0.86 11.83
C SER A 141 -8.45 1.69 11.42
N SER A 142 -7.99 1.52 10.18
CA SER A 142 -6.89 2.27 9.60
C SER A 142 -7.38 2.96 8.32
N SER A 143 -7.24 4.28 8.27
CA SER A 143 -7.63 5.09 7.11
C SER A 143 -6.46 5.92 6.65
N ARG A 144 -6.04 5.75 5.40
CA ARG A 144 -4.98 6.54 4.78
C ARG A 144 -5.57 7.53 3.79
N PHE A 145 -5.25 8.79 3.97
CA PHE A 145 -5.75 9.90 3.15
C PHE A 145 -4.70 10.33 2.13
N GLN A 146 -4.88 9.91 0.89
CA GLN A 146 -3.96 10.21 -0.22
C GLN A 146 -4.72 10.63 -1.48
N GLY A 147 -5.69 11.52 -1.34
CA GLY A 147 -6.53 11.94 -2.46
C GLY A 147 -7.25 10.75 -3.13
N ARG A 148 -7.03 10.54 -4.41
CA ARG A 148 -7.67 9.44 -5.17
C ARG A 148 -7.21 8.03 -4.73
N HIS A 149 -6.09 7.93 -4.03
CA HIS A 149 -5.53 6.66 -3.54
C HIS A 149 -5.81 6.44 -2.05
N SER A 150 -6.80 7.15 -1.51
CA SER A 150 -7.23 6.94 -0.13
C SER A 150 -7.87 5.57 0.03
N TRP A 151 -7.59 4.93 1.15
CA TRP A 151 -8.17 3.64 1.48
C TRP A 151 -8.48 3.54 2.97
N THR A 152 -9.41 2.67 3.30
CA THR A 152 -9.79 2.37 4.68
C THR A 152 -9.86 0.86 4.85
N GLU A 153 -9.35 0.38 5.97
CA GLU A 153 -9.46 -1.00 6.43
C GLU A 153 -10.05 -1.03 7.84
N ALA A 154 -10.93 -1.96 8.09
CA ALA A 154 -11.40 -2.33 9.42
C ALA A 154 -11.03 -3.79 9.69
N ARG A 155 -10.37 -4.06 10.80
CA ARG A 155 -9.87 -5.37 11.20
C ARG A 155 -10.40 -5.74 12.57
N VAL A 156 -10.88 -6.96 12.70
CA VAL A 156 -11.22 -7.59 13.99
C VAL A 156 -10.23 -8.73 14.24
N SER A 157 -9.88 -8.95 15.50
CA SER A 157 -8.96 -10.03 15.88
C SER A 157 -9.38 -10.70 17.19
N ALA A 158 -8.99 -11.97 17.33
CA ALA A 158 -9.01 -12.68 18.59
C ALA A 158 -7.60 -13.19 18.86
N ASN A 159 -7.06 -12.82 20.01
CA ASN A 159 -5.69 -13.08 20.43
C ASN A 159 -5.72 -13.90 21.73
N VAL A 160 -5.04 -15.03 21.75
CA VAL A 160 -4.96 -15.89 22.91
C VAL A 160 -3.50 -16.16 23.30
N SER A 161 -3.18 -15.98 24.58
CA SER A 161 -1.85 -16.23 25.16
C SER A 161 -1.92 -17.36 26.18
N PRO A 162 -2.14 -18.62 25.75
CA PRO A 162 -2.35 -19.74 26.68
C PRO A 162 -1.14 -20.02 27.56
N LEU A 163 0.04 -19.66 27.09
CA LEU A 163 1.32 -19.82 27.80
C LEU A 163 2.06 -18.48 27.84
N THR A 164 2.96 -18.32 28.81
CA THR A 164 3.75 -17.07 28.95
C THR A 164 4.78 -16.85 27.86
N TRP A 165 4.97 -17.82 26.99
CA TRP A 165 5.94 -17.80 25.89
C TRP A 165 5.30 -18.07 24.51
N PHE A 166 3.97 -18.27 24.46
CA PHE A 166 3.25 -18.58 23.23
C PHE A 166 1.96 -17.78 23.11
N GLU A 167 1.76 -17.18 21.96
CA GLU A 167 0.55 -16.46 21.57
C GLU A 167 0.08 -16.92 20.18
N ALA A 168 -1.23 -16.96 20.02
CA ALA A 168 -1.87 -17.20 18.74
C ALA A 168 -2.93 -16.13 18.48
N SER A 169 -3.04 -15.69 17.24
CA SER A 169 -4.00 -14.67 16.82
C SER A 169 -4.65 -15.08 15.52
N VAL A 170 -5.96 -14.86 15.44
CA VAL A 170 -6.71 -14.90 14.19
C VAL A 170 -7.29 -13.53 13.93
N ASN A 171 -7.35 -13.12 12.66
CA ASN A 171 -7.91 -11.85 12.31
C ASN A 171 -8.71 -11.92 11.00
N TYR A 172 -9.63 -10.98 10.87
CA TYR A 172 -10.39 -10.75 9.66
C TYR A 172 -10.43 -9.26 9.36
N ALA A 173 -10.09 -8.88 8.14
CA ALA A 173 -10.06 -7.49 7.71
C ALA A 173 -10.97 -7.27 6.51
N LEU A 174 -11.61 -6.12 6.50
CA LEU A 174 -12.39 -5.57 5.38
C LEU A 174 -11.75 -4.26 4.94
N SER A 175 -11.48 -4.13 3.66
CA SER A 175 -10.91 -2.92 3.08
C SER A 175 -11.61 -2.55 1.77
N ASN A 176 -11.29 -1.37 1.25
CA ASN A 176 -11.74 -0.96 -0.09
C ASN A 176 -11.32 -1.93 -1.20
N PHE A 177 -10.30 -2.75 -0.96
CA PHE A 177 -9.74 -3.70 -1.93
C PHE A 177 -10.30 -5.12 -1.79
N GLY A 178 -11.05 -5.39 -0.73
CA GLY A 178 -11.60 -6.71 -0.44
C GLY A 178 -11.43 -7.13 1.01
N SER A 179 -11.62 -8.41 1.27
CA SER A 179 -11.49 -9.00 2.59
C SER A 179 -10.26 -9.89 2.69
N THR A 180 -9.67 -9.96 3.87
CA THR A 180 -8.47 -10.76 4.17
C THR A 180 -8.67 -11.48 5.50
N GLY A 181 -8.32 -12.75 5.53
CA GLY A 181 -8.21 -13.53 6.75
C GLY A 181 -6.75 -13.76 7.13
N GLY A 182 -6.40 -13.69 8.40
CA GLY A 182 -5.04 -13.87 8.85
C GLY A 182 -4.91 -14.74 10.10
N LEU A 183 -3.76 -15.40 10.21
CA LEU A 183 -3.33 -16.17 11.36
C LEU A 183 -1.92 -15.75 11.75
N MET A 184 -1.67 -15.60 13.05
CA MET A 184 -0.33 -15.34 13.57
C MET A 184 -0.04 -16.28 14.75
N LEU A 185 1.16 -16.83 14.78
CA LEU A 185 1.72 -17.59 15.89
C LEU A 185 2.99 -16.88 16.35
N ASN A 186 3.10 -16.62 17.64
CA ASN A 186 4.22 -15.93 18.23
C ASN A 186 4.82 -16.75 19.38
N PHE A 187 6.12 -16.99 19.32
CA PHE A 187 6.90 -17.72 20.32
C PHE A 187 7.92 -16.75 20.92
N HIS A 188 7.75 -16.39 22.19
CA HIS A 188 8.58 -15.43 22.87
C HIS A 188 9.14 -15.93 24.23
N PRO A 189 9.94 -17.00 24.23
CA PRO A 189 10.69 -17.38 25.41
C PRO A 189 11.66 -16.26 25.82
N ARG A 190 12.26 -16.37 27.00
CA ARG A 190 13.15 -15.33 27.51
C ARG A 190 14.31 -15.02 26.56
N GLY A 191 14.45 -13.76 26.14
CA GLY A 191 15.54 -13.28 25.31
C GLY A 191 15.40 -13.53 23.82
N PHE A 192 14.34 -14.23 23.38
CA PHE A 192 14.09 -14.55 21.99
C PHE A 192 12.60 -14.38 21.67
N ASN A 193 12.30 -13.84 20.51
CA ASN A 193 10.97 -13.78 19.95
C ASN A 193 11.02 -14.24 18.50
N PHE A 194 10.13 -15.13 18.12
CA PHE A 194 9.94 -15.60 16.76
C PHE A 194 8.45 -15.62 16.43
N PHE A 195 8.06 -15.02 15.32
CA PHE A 195 6.68 -15.09 14.87
C PHE A 195 6.57 -15.56 13.42
N VAL A 196 5.47 -16.21 13.15
CA VAL A 196 4.99 -16.57 11.81
C VAL A 196 3.59 -16.03 11.66
N ALA A 197 3.36 -15.27 10.59
CA ALA A 197 2.03 -14.78 10.26
C ALA A 197 1.71 -15.08 8.79
N ALA A 198 0.46 -15.40 8.51
CA ALA A 198 -0.04 -15.61 7.16
C ALA A 198 -1.34 -14.83 6.99
N ASP A 199 -1.40 -14.05 5.91
CA ASP A 199 -2.60 -13.34 5.49
C ASP A 199 -3.03 -13.85 4.10
N VAL A 200 -4.29 -14.20 3.97
CA VAL A 200 -4.89 -14.71 2.73
C VAL A 200 -6.03 -13.79 2.31
N PRO A 201 -5.94 -13.15 1.14
CA PRO A 201 -7.07 -12.44 0.57
C PRO A 201 -8.22 -13.41 0.31
N LEU A 202 -9.39 -13.08 0.83
CA LEU A 202 -10.61 -13.85 0.62
C LEU A 202 -11.25 -13.39 -0.69
N CYS A 203 -10.76 -13.94 -1.80
CA CYS A 203 -11.29 -13.67 -3.13
C CYS A 203 -12.69 -14.27 -3.32
N LYS A 204 -13.36 -13.94 -4.42
CA LYS A 204 -14.64 -14.58 -4.80
C LYS A 204 -14.46 -16.08 -4.96
N TYR A 205 -15.26 -16.84 -4.22
CA TYR A 205 -15.26 -18.30 -4.27
C TYR A 205 -16.36 -18.82 -5.23
N THR A 206 -16.15 -20.01 -5.77
CA THR A 206 -17.20 -20.76 -6.49
C THR A 206 -18.34 -21.09 -5.52
N LYS A 207 -19.60 -20.83 -5.95
CA LYS A 207 -20.77 -21.34 -5.25
C LYS A 207 -21.15 -22.72 -5.84
N PRO A 208 -21.69 -23.67 -5.04
CA PRO A 208 -22.09 -23.59 -3.63
C PRO A 208 -21.47 -24.60 -2.67
N SER A 209 -20.47 -25.38 -2.96
CA SER A 209 -20.02 -26.41 -2.04
C SER A 209 -18.51 -26.63 -1.90
N LEU A 210 -17.73 -26.06 -2.73
CA LEU A 210 -16.26 -26.09 -2.59
C LEU A 210 -15.75 -24.65 -2.66
N SER A 211 -15.30 -24.11 -1.53
CA SER A 211 -14.74 -22.75 -1.42
C SER A 211 -13.37 -22.66 -2.10
N LEU A 212 -13.33 -22.91 -3.42
CA LEU A 212 -12.11 -22.74 -4.21
C LEU A 212 -12.02 -21.30 -4.74
N PRO A 213 -10.87 -20.64 -4.63
CA PRO A 213 -10.66 -19.31 -5.18
C PRO A 213 -10.76 -19.35 -6.71
N LEU A 214 -11.64 -18.53 -7.29
CA LEU A 214 -11.93 -18.54 -8.73
C LEU A 214 -10.81 -17.99 -9.59
N ASN A 215 -9.87 -17.17 -9.06
CA ASN A 215 -8.92 -16.49 -9.95
C ASN A 215 -7.51 -16.55 -9.46
N ARG A 216 -6.97 -16.45 -8.45
CA ARG A 216 -5.56 -16.54 -8.02
C ARG A 216 -5.51 -16.74 -6.53
N PHE A 217 -4.87 -17.80 -6.09
CA PHE A 217 -4.47 -17.92 -4.69
C PHE A 217 -3.29 -16.99 -4.46
N SER A 218 -3.45 -16.06 -3.55
CA SER A 218 -2.37 -15.21 -3.06
C SER A 218 -2.29 -15.41 -1.55
N ALA A 219 -1.12 -15.63 -1.02
CA ALA A 219 -0.87 -15.67 0.41
C ALA A 219 0.35 -14.83 0.71
N ASN A 220 0.26 -14.02 1.75
CA ASN A 220 1.38 -13.27 2.28
C ASN A 220 1.85 -13.96 3.57
N ILE A 221 3.11 -14.38 3.59
CA ILE A 221 3.72 -15.06 4.75
C ILE A 221 4.79 -14.13 5.31
N ASN A 222 4.67 -13.78 6.57
CA ASN A 222 5.59 -12.93 7.30
C ASN A 222 6.30 -13.74 8.38
N LEU A 223 7.61 -13.68 8.38
CA LEU A 223 8.47 -14.30 9.39
C LEU A 223 9.30 -13.21 10.06
N GLY A 224 9.39 -13.26 11.37
CA GLY A 224 10.24 -12.33 12.08
C GLY A 224 10.86 -12.95 13.31
N ASN A 225 12.06 -12.48 13.65
CA ASN A 225 12.73 -12.84 14.87
C ASN A 225 13.31 -11.59 15.56
N ASN A 226 13.41 -11.64 16.86
CA ASN A 226 14.01 -10.59 17.67
C ASN A 226 14.78 -11.21 18.84
N PHE A 227 15.97 -10.70 19.09
CA PHE A 227 16.80 -11.08 20.23
C PHE A 227 16.90 -9.90 21.19
N THR A 228 16.55 -10.12 22.44
CA THR A 228 16.62 -9.10 23.48
C THR A 228 17.81 -9.37 24.38
N PHE A 229 18.77 -8.47 24.36
CA PHE A 229 19.96 -8.47 25.21
C PHE A 229 19.82 -7.33 26.23
N GLY A 230 20.06 -7.62 27.51
CA GLY A 230 20.06 -6.57 28.51
C GLY A 230 20.02 -7.09 29.94
N PRO A 231 20.43 -6.26 30.92
CA PRO A 231 20.35 -6.62 32.32
C PRO A 231 18.88 -6.71 32.75
N LYS A 232 18.57 -7.67 33.65
CA LYS A 232 17.25 -7.79 34.26
C LYS A 232 17.00 -6.57 35.15
N TYR A 233 16.14 -5.65 34.71
CA TYR A 233 15.58 -4.68 35.63
C TYR A 233 14.62 -5.40 36.58
N LYS A 234 15.03 -5.56 37.84
CA LYS A 234 14.09 -5.93 38.92
C LYS A 234 13.22 -4.69 39.15
N THR A 235 11.99 -4.73 38.66
CA THR A 235 10.95 -3.79 39.10
C THR A 235 10.75 -4.03 40.62
N LYS A 236 11.31 -3.18 41.44
CA LYS A 236 10.93 -3.09 42.83
C LYS A 236 9.49 -2.55 42.89
N HIS A 237 8.53 -3.40 43.08
CA HIS A 237 7.19 -3.00 43.55
C HIS A 237 7.39 -2.26 44.88
N ARG A 238 7.33 -0.94 44.86
CA ARG A 238 7.14 -0.14 46.06
C ARG A 238 5.67 -0.38 46.47
N CYS A 239 5.44 -1.22 47.45
CA CYS A 239 4.21 -1.15 48.22
C CYS A 239 4.20 0.23 48.89
N VAL A 240 3.28 1.09 48.51
CA VAL A 240 2.95 2.29 49.27
C VAL A 240 1.93 1.82 50.30
N GLU A 241 2.33 1.83 51.59
CA GLU A 241 1.44 1.73 52.72
C GLU A 241 0.52 2.94 52.79
#